data_e15a6e69e952215759869dbddf34deeb
#
_entry.id   e15a6e69e952215759869dbddf34deeb
#
_cell.length_a   1.000
_cell.length_b   1.000
_cell.length_c   1.000
_cell.angle_alpha   90.00
_cell.angle_beta   90.00
_cell.angle_gamma   90.00
#
_symmetry.space_group_name_H-M   'P 1'
#
loop_
_entity.id
_entity.type
_entity.pdbx_description
1 polymer ?
#
loop_
_entity_poly.entity_id
_entity_poly.type
_entity_poly.pdbx_seq_one_letter_code
_entity_poly.pdbx_strand_id
1 'polypeptide(L)'
;MDRVSRNLALRPNYTMEEYQRWFDHNPDFKHNGDAERIELVEPLSLTGTNQLYRAKLWLQHPRDEKRYDEKEIVVKICKYWAHSGKNRLHRLNMLLSAFQDEIRINNLVRATNIEGVVQTFGGGIAGRHPYLKLEFIKGCSIDRIIKPKLTDEELLQRVAQMAYLANTISQLHYYQIVHKDLKPKNLLLCQNPAHKNNHKILICDFGYAQAKMRETVSEGGGQATPCYSAPEIAQSSENITYAVDYFSFGAIMHEYLTGRKLFPKAKDIYNEDGHVASSRYMEYIRNGRENVFYDDRFPEIHDWIDSLTTFDSTERMKRCPNLFALAHKLREEVNAQNFRDVNTDFLWNQLNEYGKRTF
;
A
#
# COMPACT_ATOMS: atom_id res chain seq x y z
N MET A 1 13.91 38.50 0.72
CA MET A 1 13.73 37.25 -0.05
C MET A 1 14.66 37.33 -1.27
N ASP A 2 15.73 36.56 -1.19
CA ASP A 2 16.84 36.62 -2.13
C ASP A 2 16.49 36.15 -3.54
N ARG A 3 17.13 36.73 -4.57
CA ARG A 3 16.99 36.32 -5.98
C ARG A 3 17.23 34.83 -6.22
N VAL A 4 18.05 34.18 -5.36
CA VAL A 4 18.32 32.73 -5.39
C VAL A 4 17.08 31.91 -5.02
N SER A 5 16.25 32.38 -4.09
CA SER A 5 15.00 31.71 -3.70
C SER A 5 13.93 31.74 -4.79
N ARG A 6 13.94 32.73 -5.68
CA ARG A 6 12.96 32.81 -6.78
C ARG A 6 13.27 31.85 -7.93
N ASN A 7 14.53 31.61 -8.25
CA ASN A 7 14.92 30.71 -9.33
C ASN A 7 14.82 29.22 -8.98
N LEU A 8 15.02 28.86 -7.72
CA LEU A 8 14.86 27.47 -7.23
C LEU A 8 13.38 27.02 -7.17
N ALA A 9 12.45 28.00 -7.11
CA ALA A 9 11.01 27.73 -7.07
C ALA A 9 10.40 27.35 -8.44
N LEU A 10 11.15 27.43 -9.54
CA LEU A 10 10.67 27.26 -10.90
C LEU A 10 11.06 25.93 -11.57
N ARG A 11 11.89 25.09 -10.93
CA ARG A 11 12.22 23.76 -11.44
C ARG A 11 11.41 22.69 -10.71
N PRO A 12 10.40 22.09 -11.33
CA PRO A 12 9.50 21.15 -10.66
C PRO A 12 10.10 19.74 -10.46
N ASN A 13 11.11 19.37 -11.23
CA ASN A 13 11.71 18.02 -11.19
C ASN A 13 13.22 18.14 -11.27
N TYR A 14 13.90 17.58 -10.26
CA TYR A 14 15.34 17.33 -10.33
C TYR A 14 15.60 16.04 -11.14
N THR A 15 16.75 16.00 -11.82
CA THR A 15 17.23 14.77 -12.44
C THR A 15 17.76 13.81 -11.36
N MET A 16 17.98 12.56 -11.75
CA MET A 16 18.57 11.57 -10.84
C MET A 16 19.94 12.01 -10.34
N GLU A 17 20.76 12.62 -11.22
CA GLU A 17 22.08 13.14 -10.88
C GLU A 17 22.02 14.35 -9.92
N GLU A 18 20.99 15.19 -10.03
CA GLU A 18 20.76 16.28 -9.09
C GLU A 18 20.36 15.74 -7.71
N TYR A 19 19.49 14.73 -7.63
CA TYR A 19 19.18 14.06 -6.36
C TYR A 19 20.39 13.35 -5.79
N GLN A 20 21.21 12.67 -6.62
CA GLN A 20 22.42 12.00 -6.16
C GLN A 20 23.39 13.00 -5.51
N ARG A 21 23.61 14.19 -6.11
CA ARG A 21 24.42 15.23 -5.49
C ARG A 21 23.89 15.68 -4.12
N TRP A 22 22.56 15.68 -3.91
CA TRP A 22 21.99 15.95 -2.59
C TRP A 22 22.35 14.86 -1.58
N PHE A 23 22.26 13.60 -1.97
CA PHE A 23 22.64 12.49 -1.08
C PHE A 23 24.15 12.48 -0.78
N ASP A 24 24.99 12.85 -1.73
CA ASP A 24 26.45 12.88 -1.56
C ASP A 24 26.93 14.02 -0.63
N HIS A 25 26.19 15.13 -0.59
CA HIS A 25 26.61 16.36 0.11
C HIS A 25 25.73 16.71 1.32
N ASN A 26 24.74 15.89 1.69
CA ASN A 26 23.85 16.21 2.78
C ASN A 26 24.49 15.91 4.15
N PRO A 27 24.74 16.92 5.00
CA PRO A 27 25.33 16.71 6.33
C PRO A 27 24.40 15.95 7.29
N ASP A 28 23.09 15.89 7.01
CA ASP A 28 22.10 15.21 7.85
C ASP A 28 22.27 13.68 7.86
N PHE A 29 23.00 13.12 6.91
CA PHE A 29 23.37 11.69 6.91
C PHE A 29 24.35 11.32 8.04
N LYS A 30 24.96 12.33 8.71
CA LYS A 30 25.89 12.12 9.83
C LYS A 30 25.23 12.22 11.21
N HIS A 31 23.92 12.54 11.28
CA HIS A 31 23.32 12.95 12.56
C HIS A 31 22.95 11.83 13.53
N ASN A 32 22.97 10.56 13.13
CA ASN A 32 22.67 9.45 14.06
C ASN A 32 23.89 8.58 14.41
N GLY A 33 25.11 9.02 14.11
CA GLY A 33 26.32 8.23 14.38
C GLY A 33 26.55 7.09 13.38
N ASP A 34 25.54 6.71 12.62
CA ASP A 34 25.61 5.70 11.56
C ASP A 34 25.87 6.40 10.23
N ALA A 35 27.06 6.20 9.66
CA ALA A 35 27.36 6.71 8.33
C ALA A 35 26.54 5.93 7.30
N GLU A 36 25.45 6.53 6.82
CA GLU A 36 24.65 5.99 5.73
C GLU A 36 25.09 6.61 4.40
N ARG A 37 25.16 5.80 3.36
CA ARG A 37 25.34 6.28 1.99
C ARG A 37 24.23 5.74 1.10
N ILE A 38 23.63 6.60 0.28
CA ILE A 38 22.63 6.23 -0.72
C ILE A 38 23.21 6.49 -2.11
N GLU A 39 23.10 5.50 -2.99
CA GLU A 39 23.42 5.61 -4.41
C GLU A 39 22.18 5.25 -5.22
N LEU A 40 21.66 6.21 -5.99
CA LEU A 40 20.56 5.99 -6.91
C LEU A 40 21.07 5.21 -8.12
N VAL A 41 20.38 4.12 -8.48
CA VAL A 41 20.81 3.22 -9.55
C VAL A 41 20.01 3.48 -10.83
N GLU A 42 18.68 3.48 -10.73
CA GLU A 42 17.79 3.63 -11.87
C GLU A 42 16.39 4.13 -11.44
N PRO A 43 15.68 4.85 -12.30
CA PRO A 43 14.30 5.22 -12.05
C PRO A 43 13.38 4.00 -12.21
N LEU A 44 12.51 3.77 -11.23
CA LEU A 44 11.43 2.78 -11.28
C LEU A 44 10.11 3.40 -11.75
N SER A 45 9.82 4.64 -11.31
CA SER A 45 8.65 5.40 -11.73
C SER A 45 8.92 6.90 -11.61
N LEU A 46 8.66 7.62 -12.66
CA LEU A 46 8.73 9.09 -12.71
C LEU A 46 7.35 9.74 -12.87
N THR A 47 6.28 8.94 -12.89
CA THR A 47 4.89 9.39 -13.03
C THR A 47 4.22 9.56 -11.66
N GLY A 48 3.13 10.32 -11.60
CA GLY A 48 2.39 10.54 -10.35
C GLY A 48 3.01 11.62 -9.45
N THR A 49 2.65 11.61 -8.18
CA THR A 49 3.03 12.60 -7.16
C THR A 49 4.42 12.39 -6.58
N ASN A 50 5.02 11.23 -6.80
CA ASN A 50 6.34 10.87 -6.28
C ASN A 50 7.23 10.32 -7.40
N GLN A 51 8.54 10.42 -7.20
CA GLN A 51 9.53 9.72 -8.00
C GLN A 51 10.06 8.53 -7.21
N LEU A 52 10.16 7.37 -7.87
CA LEU A 52 10.68 6.15 -7.27
C LEU A 52 11.98 5.78 -7.98
N TYR A 53 13.02 5.54 -7.19
CA TYR A 53 14.32 5.10 -7.68
C TYR A 53 14.71 3.79 -6.99
N ARG A 54 15.23 2.83 -7.75
CA ARG A 54 16.03 1.75 -7.18
C ARG A 54 17.35 2.34 -6.75
N ALA A 55 17.81 1.97 -5.57
CA ALA A 55 19.03 2.51 -4.96
C ALA A 55 19.75 1.44 -4.15
N LYS A 56 21.01 1.72 -3.86
CA LYS A 56 21.82 0.99 -2.88
C LYS A 56 21.96 1.82 -1.63
N LEU A 57 21.76 1.18 -0.48
CA LEU A 57 21.97 1.74 0.84
C LEU A 57 23.12 1.02 1.48
N TRP A 58 24.16 1.74 1.83
CA TRP A 58 25.27 1.24 2.66
C TRP A 58 25.07 1.73 4.08
N LEU A 59 25.01 0.79 5.00
CA LEU A 59 24.93 1.03 6.43
C LEU A 59 26.27 0.63 7.05
N GLN A 60 26.88 1.53 7.82
CA GLN A 60 28.09 1.19 8.57
C GLN A 60 27.77 0.08 9.58
N HIS A 61 28.61 -0.95 9.61
CA HIS A 61 28.40 -2.07 10.52
C HIS A 61 28.59 -1.61 11.98
N PRO A 62 27.65 -1.92 12.91
CA PRO A 62 27.69 -1.36 14.28
C PRO A 62 28.94 -1.71 15.10
N ARG A 63 29.65 -2.78 14.72
CA ARG A 63 30.84 -3.29 15.43
C ARG A 63 32.13 -3.16 14.65
N ASP A 64 32.09 -2.62 13.43
CA ASP A 64 33.27 -2.47 12.56
C ASP A 64 33.07 -1.25 11.64
N GLU A 65 33.70 -0.13 12.02
CA GLU A 65 33.61 1.14 11.27
C GLU A 65 34.15 1.07 9.83
N LYS A 66 34.90 0.04 9.50
CA LYS A 66 35.45 -0.17 8.15
C LYS A 66 34.55 -1.03 7.26
N ARG A 67 33.53 -1.67 7.84
CA ARG A 67 32.60 -2.56 7.15
C ARG A 67 31.29 -1.84 6.90
N TYR A 68 30.78 -1.98 5.68
CA TYR A 68 29.45 -1.52 5.27
C TYR A 68 28.63 -2.69 4.78
N ASP A 69 27.39 -2.77 5.25
CA ASP A 69 26.40 -3.72 4.75
C ASP A 69 25.60 -3.04 3.63
N GLU A 70 25.59 -3.63 2.43
CA GLU A 70 24.85 -3.14 1.28
C GLU A 70 23.43 -3.74 1.27
N LYS A 71 22.42 -2.89 1.02
CA LYS A 71 21.03 -3.28 0.82
C LYS A 71 20.48 -2.64 -0.44
N GLU A 72 19.71 -3.41 -1.22
CA GLU A 72 18.89 -2.84 -2.28
C GLU A 72 17.63 -2.21 -1.66
N ILE A 73 17.35 -0.98 -2.04
CA ILE A 73 16.20 -0.20 -1.53
C ILE A 73 15.47 0.50 -2.67
N VAL A 74 14.27 0.99 -2.35
CA VAL A 74 13.56 1.99 -3.15
C VAL A 74 13.63 3.33 -2.41
N VAL A 75 14.07 4.37 -3.10
CA VAL A 75 13.96 5.74 -2.61
C VAL A 75 12.74 6.39 -3.26
N LYS A 76 11.74 6.72 -2.44
CA LYS A 76 10.53 7.45 -2.84
C LYS A 76 10.73 8.92 -2.51
N ILE A 77 10.75 9.79 -3.52
CA ILE A 77 11.00 11.23 -3.37
C ILE A 77 9.72 11.99 -3.72
N CYS A 78 9.27 12.87 -2.82
CA CYS A 78 8.12 13.73 -3.05
C CYS A 78 8.41 14.75 -4.16
N LYS A 79 7.56 14.79 -5.18
CA LYS A 79 7.65 15.81 -6.25
C LYS A 79 7.07 17.14 -5.79
N TYR A 80 7.78 18.20 -6.08
CA TYR A 80 7.20 19.54 -6.07
C TYR A 80 6.55 19.83 -7.42
N TRP A 81 5.22 19.93 -7.42
CA TRP A 81 4.52 20.35 -8.64
C TRP A 81 4.68 21.86 -8.83
N ALA A 82 5.18 22.27 -9.99
CA ALA A 82 5.10 23.66 -10.43
C ALA A 82 3.66 23.99 -10.80
N HIS A 83 2.79 24.14 -9.81
CA HIS A 83 1.48 24.70 -10.07
C HIS A 83 1.62 26.22 -10.20
N SER A 84 1.31 26.76 -11.37
CA SER A 84 1.03 28.17 -11.56
C SER A 84 -0.36 28.46 -10.98
N GLY A 85 -0.49 29.38 -10.04
CA GLY A 85 -1.79 29.82 -9.54
C GLY A 85 -1.77 30.35 -8.11
N LYS A 86 -2.86 31.03 -7.71
CA LYS A 86 -3.00 31.73 -6.42
C LYS A 86 -2.85 30.83 -5.18
N ASN A 87 -3.07 29.51 -5.29
CA ASN A 87 -3.05 28.55 -4.16
C ASN A 87 -1.80 27.67 -4.11
N ARG A 88 -0.72 28.03 -4.79
CA ARG A 88 0.50 27.23 -4.90
C ARG A 88 1.10 26.84 -3.54
N LEU A 89 1.23 27.82 -2.63
CA LEU A 89 1.84 27.59 -1.32
C LEU A 89 0.99 26.65 -0.46
N HIS A 90 -0.33 26.82 -0.50
CA HIS A 90 -1.26 25.95 0.22
C HIS A 90 -1.16 24.52 -0.27
N ARG A 91 -1.20 24.26 -1.58
CA ARG A 91 -1.05 22.91 -2.16
C ARG A 91 0.30 22.28 -1.82
N LEU A 92 1.38 23.06 -1.84
CA LEU A 92 2.71 22.59 -1.46
C LEU A 92 2.72 22.13 0.02
N ASN A 93 2.16 22.95 0.92
CA ASN A 93 2.09 22.61 2.33
C ASN A 93 1.26 21.34 2.57
N MET A 94 0.15 21.16 1.84
CA MET A 94 -0.65 19.93 1.91
C MET A 94 0.15 18.69 1.46
N LEU A 95 0.89 18.79 0.34
CA LEU A 95 1.72 17.68 -0.14
C LEU A 95 2.83 17.32 0.85
N LEU A 96 3.48 18.33 1.42
CA LEU A 96 4.53 18.11 2.42
C LEU A 96 3.96 17.48 3.69
N SER A 97 2.81 17.96 4.17
CA SER A 97 2.13 17.40 5.33
C SER A 97 1.75 15.94 5.09
N ALA A 98 1.13 15.64 3.94
CA ALA A 98 0.73 14.29 3.58
C ALA A 98 1.95 13.35 3.50
N PHE A 99 3.07 13.79 2.94
CA PHE A 99 4.28 12.98 2.88
C PHE A 99 4.93 12.79 4.26
N GLN A 100 4.88 13.79 5.13
CA GLN A 100 5.34 13.65 6.51
C GLN A 100 4.48 12.65 7.30
N ASP A 101 3.16 12.66 7.07
CA ASP A 101 2.26 11.68 7.67
C ASP A 101 2.53 10.26 7.13
N GLU A 102 2.83 10.11 5.84
CA GLU A 102 3.29 8.85 5.28
C GLU A 102 4.57 8.34 5.95
N ILE A 103 5.56 9.22 6.18
CA ILE A 103 6.80 8.85 6.92
C ILE A 103 6.46 8.36 8.33
N ARG A 104 5.57 9.07 9.05
CA ARG A 104 5.16 8.70 10.41
C ARG A 104 4.48 7.33 10.45
N ILE A 105 3.56 7.07 9.51
CA ILE A 105 2.85 5.80 9.44
C ILE A 105 3.80 4.67 9.07
N ASN A 106 4.69 4.86 8.11
CA ASN A 106 5.71 3.87 7.78
C ASN A 106 6.60 3.54 8.99
N ASN A 107 7.00 4.53 9.79
CA ASN A 107 7.76 4.29 11.02
C ASN A 107 6.93 3.53 12.08
N LEU A 108 5.64 3.82 12.19
CA LEU A 108 4.73 3.08 13.07
C LEU A 108 4.61 1.63 12.60
N VAL A 109 4.36 1.38 11.31
CA VAL A 109 4.30 0.04 10.71
C VAL A 109 5.61 -0.73 10.96
N ARG A 110 6.76 -0.08 10.79
CA ARG A 110 8.05 -0.70 11.12
C ARG A 110 8.14 -1.12 12.58
N ALA A 111 7.66 -0.30 13.51
CA ALA A 111 7.67 -0.60 14.94
C ALA A 111 6.76 -1.78 15.32
N THR A 112 5.73 -2.08 14.52
CA THR A 112 4.82 -3.23 14.75
C THR A 112 5.41 -4.55 14.29
N ASN A 113 6.46 -4.53 13.46
CA ASN A 113 7.10 -5.73 12.88
C ASN A 113 6.14 -6.65 12.10
N ILE A 114 5.12 -6.08 11.45
CA ILE A 114 4.20 -6.82 10.57
C ILE A 114 4.98 -7.31 9.34
N GLU A 115 4.95 -8.60 9.05
CA GLU A 115 5.74 -9.19 7.96
C GLU A 115 5.16 -8.99 6.56
N GLY A 116 3.85 -8.88 6.44
CA GLY A 116 3.14 -8.72 5.16
C GLY A 116 3.16 -7.30 4.59
N VAL A 117 4.06 -6.44 5.04
CA VAL A 117 4.21 -5.07 4.57
C VAL A 117 5.64 -4.81 4.09
N VAL A 118 5.78 -3.93 3.10
CA VAL A 118 7.09 -3.45 2.66
C VAL A 118 7.74 -2.66 3.78
N GLN A 119 8.95 -3.06 4.19
CA GLN A 119 9.64 -2.44 5.31
C GLN A 119 10.20 -1.06 4.93
N THR A 120 10.24 -0.15 5.92
CA THR A 120 10.91 1.15 5.77
C THR A 120 12.26 1.16 6.51
N PHE A 121 13.24 1.82 5.90
CA PHE A 121 14.51 2.16 6.54
C PHE A 121 14.54 3.63 7.00
N GLY A 122 13.35 4.22 7.18
CA GLY A 122 13.19 5.62 7.55
C GLY A 122 13.17 6.56 6.34
N GLY A 123 13.25 7.83 6.61
CA GLY A 123 13.21 8.87 5.59
C GLY A 123 13.85 10.15 6.10
N GLY A 124 13.88 11.16 5.27
CA GLY A 124 14.49 12.45 5.58
C GLY A 124 14.13 13.51 4.56
N ILE A 125 14.94 14.55 4.49
CA ILE A 125 14.82 15.64 3.52
C ILE A 125 16.11 15.74 2.72
N ALA A 126 16.04 15.51 1.41
CA ALA A 126 17.13 15.73 0.47
C ALA A 126 16.97 17.11 -0.17
N GLY A 127 17.73 18.09 0.27
CA GLY A 127 17.58 19.46 -0.13
C GLY A 127 16.27 20.06 0.39
N ARG A 128 15.22 20.03 -0.43
CA ARG A 128 13.86 20.48 -0.06
C ARG A 128 12.82 19.39 -0.26
N HIS A 129 13.24 18.22 -0.72
CA HIS A 129 12.36 17.12 -1.07
C HIS A 129 12.37 16.09 0.04
N PRO A 130 11.24 15.85 0.71
CA PRO A 130 11.12 14.71 1.61
C PRO A 130 11.24 13.41 0.81
N TYR A 131 11.89 12.44 1.43
CA TYR A 131 12.06 11.10 0.84
C TYR A 131 11.86 10.01 1.88
N LEU A 132 11.52 8.82 1.39
CA LEU A 132 11.40 7.57 2.13
C LEU A 132 12.35 6.53 1.56
N LYS A 133 12.98 5.74 2.43
CA LYS A 133 13.77 4.56 2.08
C LYS A 133 12.91 3.33 2.37
N LEU A 134 12.59 2.57 1.35
CA LEU A 134 11.75 1.38 1.42
C LEU A 134 12.54 0.16 0.98
N GLU A 135 12.18 -1.00 1.48
CA GLU A 135 12.71 -2.27 1.02
C GLU A 135 12.43 -2.47 -0.48
N PHE A 136 13.45 -2.91 -1.23
CA PHE A 136 13.26 -3.30 -2.61
C PHE A 136 12.76 -4.75 -2.68
N ILE A 137 11.54 -4.93 -3.19
CA ILE A 137 10.93 -6.24 -3.37
C ILE A 137 11.21 -6.74 -4.79
N LYS A 138 11.99 -7.82 -4.92
CA LYS A 138 12.14 -8.53 -6.20
C LYS A 138 10.84 -9.24 -6.53
N GLY A 139 10.11 -8.71 -7.50
CA GLY A 139 8.78 -9.18 -7.87
C GLY A 139 8.04 -8.15 -8.69
N CYS A 140 6.73 -8.20 -8.65
CA CYS A 140 5.89 -7.24 -9.36
C CYS A 140 4.61 -6.92 -8.56
N SER A 141 3.96 -5.80 -8.89
CA SER A 141 2.62 -5.53 -8.40
C SER A 141 1.61 -6.50 -9.02
N ILE A 142 0.61 -6.92 -8.23
CA ILE A 142 -0.31 -7.97 -8.67
C ILE A 142 -1.19 -7.57 -9.86
N ASP A 143 -1.37 -6.28 -10.13
CA ASP A 143 -2.07 -5.80 -11.32
C ASP A 143 -1.43 -6.27 -12.64
N ARG A 144 -0.13 -6.60 -12.63
CA ARG A 144 0.61 -7.09 -13.80
C ARG A 144 0.40 -8.57 -14.08
N ILE A 145 -0.10 -9.32 -13.10
CA ILE A 145 -0.27 -10.78 -13.21
C ILE A 145 -1.72 -11.23 -13.14
N ILE A 146 -2.66 -10.29 -13.02
CA ILE A 146 -4.08 -10.57 -13.11
C ILE A 146 -4.42 -11.03 -14.53
N LYS A 147 -5.07 -12.19 -14.63
CA LYS A 147 -5.48 -12.80 -15.90
C LYS A 147 -6.81 -13.54 -15.73
N PRO A 148 -7.63 -13.65 -16.79
CA PRO A 148 -9.01 -14.18 -16.70
C PRO A 148 -9.12 -15.70 -16.62
N LYS A 149 -8.04 -16.44 -16.88
CA LYS A 149 -8.05 -17.90 -16.84
C LYS A 149 -6.90 -18.39 -15.96
N LEU A 150 -7.26 -19.13 -14.92
CA LEU A 150 -6.32 -19.73 -13.97
C LEU A 150 -6.37 -21.25 -14.10
N THR A 151 -5.21 -21.88 -13.97
CA THR A 151 -5.15 -23.32 -13.68
C THR A 151 -5.61 -23.57 -12.25
N ASP A 152 -5.90 -24.83 -11.92
CA ASP A 152 -6.32 -25.20 -10.56
C ASP A 152 -5.24 -24.86 -9.53
N GLU A 153 -3.98 -25.11 -9.86
CA GLU A 153 -2.84 -24.77 -9.02
C GLU A 153 -2.70 -23.25 -8.81
N GLU A 154 -2.84 -22.46 -9.89
CA GLU A 154 -2.80 -21.00 -9.80
C GLU A 154 -3.95 -20.44 -8.95
N LEU A 155 -5.15 -21.03 -9.05
CA LEU A 155 -6.28 -20.62 -8.24
C LEU A 155 -6.01 -20.88 -6.76
N LEU A 156 -5.57 -22.09 -6.41
CA LEU A 156 -5.22 -22.49 -5.03
C LEU A 156 -4.15 -21.54 -4.46
N GLN A 157 -3.09 -21.30 -5.23
CA GLN A 157 -2.02 -20.38 -4.84
C GLN A 157 -2.56 -18.96 -4.58
N ARG A 158 -3.45 -18.47 -5.44
CA ARG A 158 -4.05 -17.13 -5.28
C ARG A 158 -4.96 -17.06 -4.05
N VAL A 159 -5.74 -18.10 -3.77
CA VAL A 159 -6.55 -18.16 -2.53
C VAL A 159 -5.65 -18.13 -1.30
N ALA A 160 -4.55 -18.90 -1.29
CA ALA A 160 -3.56 -18.88 -0.21
C ALA A 160 -2.93 -17.49 -0.03
N GLN A 161 -2.61 -16.81 -1.12
CA GLN A 161 -2.09 -15.44 -1.10
C GLN A 161 -3.13 -14.43 -0.55
N MET A 162 -4.42 -14.61 -0.86
CA MET A 162 -5.49 -13.79 -0.29
C MET A 162 -5.65 -14.05 1.21
N ALA A 163 -5.52 -15.29 1.67
CA ALA A 163 -5.49 -15.60 3.10
C ALA A 163 -4.36 -14.87 3.84
N TYR A 164 -3.17 -14.85 3.25
CA TYR A 164 -2.04 -14.09 3.80
C TYR A 164 -2.30 -12.58 3.83
N LEU A 165 -2.83 -12.03 2.75
CA LEU A 165 -3.17 -10.61 2.66
C LEU A 165 -4.23 -10.23 3.70
N ALA A 166 -5.30 -11.02 3.86
CA ALA A 166 -6.34 -10.81 4.88
C ALA A 166 -5.74 -10.75 6.29
N ASN A 167 -4.82 -11.67 6.61
CA ASN A 167 -4.10 -11.67 7.88
C ASN A 167 -3.26 -10.39 8.05
N THR A 168 -2.53 -9.97 7.02
CA THR A 168 -1.72 -8.74 7.07
C THR A 168 -2.59 -7.50 7.33
N ILE A 169 -3.74 -7.38 6.63
CA ILE A 169 -4.70 -6.28 6.85
C ILE A 169 -5.24 -6.34 8.28
N SER A 170 -5.59 -7.53 8.77
CA SER A 170 -6.05 -7.72 10.16
C SER A 170 -5.02 -7.25 11.19
N GLN A 171 -3.73 -7.52 10.97
CA GLN A 171 -2.66 -7.03 11.84
C GLN A 171 -2.53 -5.51 11.79
N LEU A 172 -2.63 -4.87 10.61
CA LEU A 172 -2.66 -3.40 10.51
C LEU A 172 -3.82 -2.83 11.34
N HIS A 173 -5.02 -3.40 11.23
CA HIS A 173 -6.20 -2.96 11.99
C HIS A 173 -6.04 -3.18 13.50
N TYR A 174 -5.38 -4.25 13.94
CA TYR A 174 -5.06 -4.47 15.35
C TYR A 174 -4.20 -3.33 15.92
N TYR A 175 -3.24 -2.83 15.14
CA TYR A 175 -2.44 -1.65 15.47
C TYR A 175 -3.13 -0.32 15.12
N GLN A 176 -4.43 -0.36 14.85
CA GLN A 176 -5.26 0.81 14.52
C GLN A 176 -4.80 1.59 13.28
N ILE A 177 -4.18 0.91 12.33
CA ILE A 177 -3.76 1.46 11.05
C ILE A 177 -4.78 1.05 9.99
N VAL A 178 -5.39 2.03 9.31
CA VAL A 178 -6.30 1.85 8.17
C VAL A 178 -5.57 2.31 6.92
N HIS A 179 -5.49 1.47 5.89
CA HIS A 179 -4.70 1.76 4.69
C HIS A 179 -5.39 2.76 3.75
N LYS A 180 -6.69 2.64 3.55
CA LYS A 180 -7.59 3.51 2.77
C LYS A 180 -7.38 3.51 1.25
N ASP A 181 -6.28 3.01 0.72
CA ASP A 181 -5.99 2.94 -0.73
C ASP A 181 -5.45 1.56 -1.14
N LEU A 182 -6.07 0.49 -0.61
CA LEU A 182 -5.75 -0.87 -1.08
C LEU A 182 -6.22 -1.02 -2.53
N LYS A 183 -5.30 -1.43 -3.39
CA LYS A 183 -5.53 -1.69 -4.81
C LYS A 183 -4.41 -2.59 -5.36
N PRO A 184 -4.60 -3.30 -6.49
CA PRO A 184 -3.60 -4.21 -7.03
C PRO A 184 -2.21 -3.59 -7.26
N LYS A 185 -2.13 -2.29 -7.55
CA LYS A 185 -0.85 -1.58 -7.72
C LYS A 185 -0.06 -1.39 -6.42
N ASN A 186 -0.75 -1.39 -5.28
CA ASN A 186 -0.15 -1.22 -3.95
C ASN A 186 0.12 -2.57 -3.26
N LEU A 187 0.00 -3.67 -4.00
CA LEU A 187 0.21 -5.03 -3.54
C LEU A 187 1.31 -5.68 -4.39
N LEU A 188 2.44 -5.99 -3.75
CA LEU A 188 3.61 -6.55 -4.41
C LEU A 188 3.70 -8.06 -4.16
N LEU A 189 3.68 -8.88 -5.21
CA LEU A 189 4.02 -10.29 -5.10
C LEU A 189 5.53 -10.43 -5.07
N CYS A 190 6.07 -10.92 -3.96
CA CYS A 190 7.48 -11.23 -3.83
C CYS A 190 7.82 -12.50 -4.61
N GLN A 191 8.81 -12.42 -5.48
CA GLN A 191 9.30 -13.53 -6.33
C GLN A 191 10.80 -13.78 -6.09
N ASN A 192 11.27 -13.59 -4.88
CA ASN A 192 12.65 -13.81 -4.49
C ASN A 192 12.76 -15.03 -3.56
N PRO A 193 13.30 -16.19 -4.03
CA PRO A 193 13.43 -17.39 -3.22
C PRO A 193 14.24 -17.21 -1.92
N ALA A 194 15.15 -16.24 -1.90
CA ALA A 194 15.93 -15.93 -0.71
C ALA A 194 15.19 -15.02 0.30
N HIS A 195 14.02 -14.50 -0.07
CA HIS A 195 13.25 -13.61 0.81
C HIS A 195 12.26 -14.42 1.65
N LYS A 196 12.14 -14.11 2.96
CA LYS A 196 11.20 -14.78 3.88
C LYS A 196 9.73 -14.71 3.44
N ASN A 197 9.38 -13.72 2.62
CA ASN A 197 8.05 -13.52 2.06
C ASN A 197 7.94 -13.96 0.59
N ASN A 198 8.79 -14.89 0.13
CA ASN A 198 8.68 -15.41 -1.23
C ASN A 198 7.28 -15.99 -1.48
N HIS A 199 6.72 -15.73 -2.67
CA HIS A 199 5.34 -16.06 -3.08
C HIS A 199 4.22 -15.40 -2.25
N LYS A 200 4.52 -14.46 -1.35
CA LYS A 200 3.54 -13.71 -0.56
C LYS A 200 3.28 -12.33 -1.17
N ILE A 201 2.09 -11.82 -0.91
CA ILE A 201 1.70 -10.45 -1.29
C ILE A 201 2.03 -9.52 -0.13
N LEU A 202 2.81 -8.46 -0.41
CA LEU A 202 3.16 -7.42 0.56
C LEU A 202 2.42 -6.13 0.24
N ILE A 203 1.92 -5.48 1.28
CA ILE A 203 1.28 -4.16 1.18
C ILE A 203 2.35 -3.08 1.12
N CYS A 204 2.21 -2.13 0.21
CA CYS A 204 3.06 -0.94 0.10
C CYS A 204 2.21 0.33 -0.08
N ASP A 205 2.86 1.49 0.00
CA ASP A 205 2.27 2.81 -0.24
C ASP A 205 1.22 3.24 0.80
N PHE A 206 1.69 3.68 1.95
CA PHE A 206 0.87 4.19 3.06
C PHE A 206 0.53 5.69 2.95
N GLY A 207 0.61 6.28 1.74
CA GLY A 207 0.39 7.71 1.51
C GLY A 207 -1.01 8.22 1.85
N TYR A 208 -2.01 7.34 1.93
CA TYR A 208 -3.38 7.66 2.35
C TYR A 208 -3.78 7.02 3.68
N ALA A 209 -2.88 6.25 4.29
CA ALA A 209 -3.18 5.53 5.51
C ALA A 209 -3.40 6.48 6.71
N GLN A 210 -4.14 6.01 7.68
CA GLN A 210 -4.46 6.74 8.90
C GLN A 210 -4.23 5.85 10.13
N ALA A 211 -3.62 6.42 11.16
CA ALA A 211 -3.52 5.78 12.47
C ALA A 211 -4.45 6.50 13.47
N LYS A 212 -5.33 5.75 14.16
CA LYS A 212 -6.33 6.34 15.08
C LYS A 212 -5.75 7.02 16.33
N MET A 213 -4.46 6.86 16.61
CA MET A 213 -3.83 7.45 17.80
C MET A 213 -3.76 8.99 17.81
N ARG A 214 -4.17 9.65 16.74
CA ARG A 214 -4.34 11.12 16.69
C ARG A 214 -5.54 11.46 15.83
N GLU A 215 -6.39 12.33 16.35
CA GLU A 215 -7.36 13.12 15.60
C GLU A 215 -6.62 14.08 14.64
N THR A 216 -5.95 13.55 13.65
CA THR A 216 -5.51 14.36 12.52
C THR A 216 -6.63 14.31 11.51
N VAL A 217 -7.51 15.29 11.59
CA VAL A 217 -8.41 15.65 10.50
C VAL A 217 -7.52 16.01 9.31
N SER A 218 -7.25 15.05 8.46
CA SER A 218 -6.77 15.39 7.12
C SER A 218 -7.97 16.02 6.41
N GLU A 219 -8.00 17.34 6.33
CA GLU A 219 -8.92 18.13 5.50
C GLU A 219 -8.68 17.87 3.99
N GLY A 220 -8.48 16.66 3.61
CA GLY A 220 -8.38 16.25 2.23
C GLY A 220 -9.41 15.16 1.99
N GLY A 221 -10.49 15.48 1.31
CA GLY A 221 -11.42 14.50 0.79
C GLY A 221 -10.64 13.38 0.14
N GLY A 222 -10.79 12.14 0.62
CA GLY A 222 -10.03 11.00 0.16
C GLY A 222 -10.17 10.89 -1.36
N GLN A 223 -9.06 10.88 -2.09
CA GLN A 223 -9.12 10.54 -3.51
C GLN A 223 -9.54 9.08 -3.62
N ALA A 224 -10.83 8.86 -3.92
CA ALA A 224 -11.31 7.51 -4.20
C ALA A 224 -10.55 6.96 -5.42
N THR A 225 -10.00 5.76 -5.29
CA THR A 225 -9.52 5.00 -6.44
C THR A 225 -10.71 4.19 -6.98
N PRO A 226 -11.32 4.58 -8.11
CA PRO A 226 -12.46 3.86 -8.66
C PRO A 226 -12.17 2.37 -8.79
N CYS A 227 -13.20 1.56 -8.63
CA CYS A 227 -13.18 0.10 -8.62
C CYS A 227 -12.77 -0.57 -7.30
N TYR A 228 -12.10 0.12 -6.37
CA TYR A 228 -11.62 -0.49 -5.12
C TYR A 228 -12.01 0.29 -3.87
N SER A 229 -12.18 1.61 -3.96
CA SER A 229 -12.51 2.43 -2.79
C SER A 229 -13.92 2.16 -2.30
N ALA A 230 -14.09 2.09 -0.99
CA ALA A 230 -15.39 1.99 -0.37
C ALA A 230 -16.24 3.24 -0.62
N PRO A 231 -17.59 3.12 -0.66
CA PRO A 231 -18.49 4.25 -0.90
C PRO A 231 -18.27 5.42 0.06
N GLU A 232 -18.04 5.13 1.34
CA GLU A 232 -17.86 6.12 2.39
C GLU A 232 -16.59 6.98 2.21
N ILE A 233 -15.57 6.50 1.51
CA ILE A 233 -14.38 7.33 1.18
C ILE A 233 -14.77 8.48 0.24
N ALA A 234 -15.63 8.23 -0.74
CA ALA A 234 -16.08 9.27 -1.67
C ALA A 234 -17.01 10.28 -1.01
N GLN A 235 -17.64 9.93 0.10
CA GLN A 235 -18.50 10.85 0.88
C GLN A 235 -17.72 11.78 1.79
N SER A 236 -16.38 11.65 1.86
CA SER A 236 -15.55 12.43 2.80
C SER A 236 -16.07 12.35 4.24
N SER A 237 -16.57 11.17 4.64
CA SER A 237 -17.13 11.00 5.98
C SER A 237 -16.03 11.13 7.01
N GLU A 238 -16.30 11.87 8.09
CA GLU A 238 -15.38 12.01 9.23
C GLU A 238 -15.15 10.68 9.97
N ASN A 239 -16.01 9.69 9.75
CA ASN A 239 -16.01 8.39 10.42
C ASN A 239 -15.50 7.25 9.50
N ILE A 240 -14.28 7.38 8.99
CA ILE A 240 -13.64 6.28 8.27
C ILE A 240 -13.19 5.21 9.27
N THR A 241 -13.68 3.98 9.07
CA THR A 241 -13.35 2.81 9.89
C THR A 241 -12.57 1.77 9.08
N TYR A 242 -12.23 0.65 9.69
CA TYR A 242 -11.62 -0.50 9.00
C TYR A 242 -12.44 -1.04 7.84
N ALA A 243 -13.75 -0.77 7.84
CA ALA A 243 -14.67 -1.23 6.80
C ALA A 243 -14.23 -0.82 5.39
N VAL A 244 -13.50 0.28 5.22
CA VAL A 244 -13.02 0.73 3.91
C VAL A 244 -11.99 -0.25 3.32
N ASP A 245 -11.10 -0.78 4.14
CA ASP A 245 -10.11 -1.75 3.69
C ASP A 245 -10.74 -3.12 3.41
N TYR A 246 -11.83 -3.47 4.11
CA TYR A 246 -12.62 -4.67 3.85
C TYR A 246 -13.25 -4.64 2.45
N PHE A 247 -13.87 -3.50 2.11
CA PHE A 247 -14.44 -3.31 0.77
C PHE A 247 -13.37 -3.45 -0.32
N SER A 248 -12.25 -2.75 -0.14
CA SER A 248 -11.14 -2.81 -1.09
C SER A 248 -10.59 -4.23 -1.22
N PHE A 249 -10.44 -4.96 -0.12
CA PHE A 249 -9.97 -6.33 -0.12
C PHE A 249 -10.93 -7.27 -0.87
N GLY A 250 -12.24 -7.15 -0.66
CA GLY A 250 -13.25 -7.94 -1.39
C GLY A 250 -13.21 -7.69 -2.89
N ALA A 251 -13.11 -6.42 -3.31
CA ALA A 251 -13.00 -6.06 -4.73
C ALA A 251 -11.69 -6.58 -5.37
N ILE A 252 -10.57 -6.52 -4.63
CA ILE A 252 -9.28 -7.06 -5.07
C ILE A 252 -9.34 -8.58 -5.15
N MET A 253 -9.92 -9.26 -4.17
CA MET A 253 -10.04 -10.71 -4.15
C MET A 253 -10.82 -11.19 -5.38
N HIS A 254 -11.96 -10.56 -5.70
CA HIS A 254 -12.71 -10.87 -6.91
C HIS A 254 -11.85 -10.72 -8.16
N GLU A 255 -11.20 -9.57 -8.37
CA GLU A 255 -10.40 -9.32 -9.57
C GLU A 255 -9.19 -10.26 -9.66
N TYR A 256 -8.55 -10.56 -8.54
CA TYR A 256 -7.38 -11.43 -8.50
C TYR A 256 -7.71 -12.87 -8.85
N LEU A 257 -8.90 -13.35 -8.48
CA LEU A 257 -9.35 -14.73 -8.75
C LEU A 257 -9.99 -14.88 -10.14
N THR A 258 -10.62 -13.82 -10.69
CA THR A 258 -11.37 -13.89 -11.95
C THR A 258 -10.70 -13.23 -13.14
N GLY A 259 -9.73 -12.33 -12.89
CA GLY A 259 -9.20 -11.43 -13.91
C GLY A 259 -10.14 -10.30 -14.32
N ARG A 260 -11.28 -10.14 -13.64
CA ARG A 260 -12.32 -9.13 -13.93
C ARG A 260 -12.59 -8.28 -12.71
N LYS A 261 -12.74 -6.98 -12.92
CA LYS A 261 -13.10 -6.07 -11.82
C LYS A 261 -14.54 -6.31 -11.40
N LEU A 262 -14.78 -6.35 -10.08
CA LEU A 262 -16.13 -6.41 -9.53
C LEU A 262 -16.92 -5.12 -9.84
N PHE A 263 -16.21 -3.98 -9.87
CA PHE A 263 -16.74 -2.69 -10.29
C PHE A 263 -15.93 -2.20 -11.50
N PRO A 264 -16.36 -2.48 -12.74
CA PRO A 264 -15.65 -2.04 -13.94
C PRO A 264 -15.62 -0.51 -14.03
N LYS A 265 -14.54 0.03 -14.57
CA LYS A 265 -14.33 1.47 -14.65
C LYS A 265 -15.42 2.16 -15.47
N ALA A 266 -16.21 3.03 -14.84
CA ALA A 266 -17.16 3.88 -15.52
C ALA A 266 -16.49 5.21 -15.93
N LYS A 267 -16.78 5.69 -17.16
CA LYS A 267 -16.26 6.98 -17.64
C LYS A 267 -16.94 8.18 -16.98
N ASP A 268 -18.20 8.00 -16.56
CA ASP A 268 -19.08 9.09 -16.12
C ASP A 268 -18.98 9.44 -14.64
N ILE A 269 -18.09 8.77 -13.88
CA ILE A 269 -17.91 9.05 -12.46
C ILE A 269 -17.03 10.27 -12.18
N TYR A 270 -16.39 10.82 -13.21
CA TYR A 270 -15.51 11.99 -13.06
C TYR A 270 -16.28 13.29 -13.39
N ASN A 271 -15.94 14.35 -12.67
CA ASN A 271 -16.38 15.70 -13.01
C ASN A 271 -15.47 16.30 -14.11
N GLU A 272 -15.78 17.53 -14.53
CA GLU A 272 -15.02 18.28 -15.57
C GLU A 272 -13.55 18.52 -15.18
N ASP A 273 -13.27 18.60 -13.89
CA ASP A 273 -11.91 18.78 -13.35
C ASP A 273 -11.13 17.46 -13.24
N GLY A 274 -11.72 16.34 -13.64
CA GLY A 274 -11.11 15.02 -13.57
C GLY A 274 -11.10 14.39 -12.17
N HIS A 275 -11.83 14.98 -11.21
CA HIS A 275 -12.04 14.40 -9.87
C HIS A 275 -13.26 13.48 -9.84
N VAL A 276 -13.22 12.48 -8.94
CA VAL A 276 -14.36 11.58 -8.75
C VAL A 276 -15.53 12.37 -8.14
N ALA A 277 -16.67 12.40 -8.85
CA ALA A 277 -17.89 13.01 -8.35
C ALA A 277 -18.58 12.05 -7.38
N SER A 278 -18.70 12.43 -6.09
CA SER A 278 -19.17 11.56 -5.02
C SER A 278 -20.54 10.94 -5.33
N SER A 279 -21.51 11.73 -5.79
CA SER A 279 -22.87 11.24 -6.12
C SER A 279 -22.88 10.19 -7.22
N ARG A 280 -22.13 10.44 -8.31
CA ARG A 280 -22.00 9.50 -9.44
C ARG A 280 -21.25 8.24 -9.03
N TYR A 281 -20.26 8.37 -8.16
CA TYR A 281 -19.53 7.23 -7.62
C TYR A 281 -20.43 6.33 -6.75
N MET A 282 -21.24 6.94 -5.90
CA MET A 282 -22.20 6.21 -5.07
C MET A 282 -23.22 5.42 -5.91
N GLU A 283 -23.76 6.05 -6.95
CA GLU A 283 -24.66 5.40 -7.88
C GLU A 283 -23.98 4.27 -8.65
N TYR A 284 -22.75 4.51 -9.11
CA TYR A 284 -21.93 3.51 -9.78
C TYR A 284 -21.67 2.27 -8.91
N ILE A 285 -21.31 2.44 -7.64
CA ILE A 285 -21.08 1.29 -6.73
C ILE A 285 -22.40 0.53 -6.47
N ARG A 286 -23.53 1.21 -6.38
CA ARG A 286 -24.84 0.53 -6.20
C ARG A 286 -25.25 -0.30 -7.40
N ASN A 287 -25.07 0.23 -8.60
CA ASN A 287 -25.69 -0.29 -9.82
C ASN A 287 -24.70 -0.95 -10.77
N GLY A 288 -23.40 -0.66 -10.63
CA GLY A 288 -22.36 -1.11 -11.57
C GLY A 288 -21.61 -2.37 -11.14
N ARG A 289 -22.17 -3.14 -10.21
CA ARG A 289 -21.54 -4.36 -9.70
C ARG A 289 -21.71 -5.52 -10.69
N GLU A 290 -20.61 -6.15 -11.05
CA GLU A 290 -20.59 -7.41 -11.80
C GLU A 290 -21.00 -8.59 -10.91
N ASN A 291 -21.28 -9.75 -11.55
CA ASN A 291 -21.53 -10.99 -10.82
C ASN A 291 -20.31 -11.37 -9.99
N VAL A 292 -20.53 -11.68 -8.73
CA VAL A 292 -19.48 -12.10 -7.81
C VAL A 292 -18.90 -13.44 -8.27
N PHE A 293 -17.60 -13.62 -8.06
CA PHE A 293 -16.91 -14.87 -8.31
C PHE A 293 -17.61 -16.04 -7.62
N TYR A 294 -17.82 -17.11 -8.36
CA TYR A 294 -18.31 -18.38 -7.85
C TYR A 294 -17.45 -19.51 -8.44
N ASP A 295 -17.04 -20.44 -7.57
CA ASP A 295 -16.33 -21.65 -7.95
C ASP A 295 -16.74 -22.77 -7.00
N ASP A 296 -17.15 -23.93 -7.52
CA ASP A 296 -17.64 -25.06 -6.72
C ASP A 296 -16.61 -25.59 -5.72
N ARG A 297 -15.33 -25.36 -5.99
CA ARG A 297 -14.22 -25.74 -5.08
C ARG A 297 -14.12 -24.84 -3.86
N PHE A 298 -14.63 -23.59 -3.98
CA PHE A 298 -14.57 -22.56 -2.95
C PHE A 298 -15.90 -21.83 -2.83
N PRO A 299 -17.00 -22.53 -2.50
CA PRO A 299 -18.34 -21.95 -2.52
C PRO A 299 -18.49 -20.76 -1.55
N GLU A 300 -17.79 -20.80 -0.41
CA GLU A 300 -17.86 -19.72 0.59
C GLU A 300 -17.17 -18.43 0.13
N ILE A 301 -16.23 -18.49 -0.82
CA ILE A 301 -15.54 -17.27 -1.31
C ILE A 301 -16.53 -16.28 -1.92
N HIS A 302 -17.57 -16.77 -2.59
CA HIS A 302 -18.66 -15.94 -3.12
C HIS A 302 -19.31 -15.10 -2.01
N ASP A 303 -19.72 -15.74 -0.92
CA ASP A 303 -20.40 -15.10 0.20
C ASP A 303 -19.50 -14.12 0.93
N TRP A 304 -18.20 -14.42 1.01
CA TRP A 304 -17.23 -13.51 1.62
C TRP A 304 -17.01 -12.26 0.77
N ILE A 305 -16.83 -12.40 -0.56
CA ILE A 305 -16.71 -11.24 -1.44
C ILE A 305 -17.98 -10.39 -1.36
N ASP A 306 -19.18 -11.03 -1.35
CA ASP A 306 -20.45 -10.33 -1.22
C ASP A 306 -20.54 -9.55 0.11
N SER A 307 -20.18 -10.20 1.21
CA SER A 307 -20.16 -9.60 2.55
C SER A 307 -19.18 -8.43 2.65
N LEU A 308 -17.94 -8.62 2.16
CA LEU A 308 -16.88 -7.62 2.18
C LEU A 308 -17.21 -6.38 1.32
N THR A 309 -17.95 -6.56 0.23
CA THR A 309 -18.29 -5.47 -0.70
C THR A 309 -19.72 -4.94 -0.53
N THR A 310 -20.33 -5.25 0.61
CA THR A 310 -21.61 -4.66 1.01
C THR A 310 -21.50 -3.13 1.05
N PHE A 311 -22.50 -2.43 0.47
CA PHE A 311 -22.47 -0.97 0.31
C PHE A 311 -22.41 -0.23 1.64
N ASP A 312 -23.28 -0.58 2.58
CA ASP A 312 -23.32 0.01 3.91
C ASP A 312 -22.16 -0.50 4.77
N SER A 313 -21.36 0.41 5.34
CA SER A 313 -20.17 0.06 6.12
C SER A 313 -20.49 -0.68 7.42
N THR A 314 -21.60 -0.33 8.06
CA THR A 314 -22.04 -0.97 9.32
C THR A 314 -22.50 -2.40 9.05
N GLU A 315 -23.28 -2.59 7.99
CA GLU A 315 -23.73 -3.92 7.58
C GLU A 315 -22.56 -4.78 7.11
N ARG A 316 -21.61 -4.21 6.39
CA ARG A 316 -20.35 -4.87 6.00
C ARG A 316 -19.61 -5.43 7.21
N MET A 317 -19.46 -4.64 8.26
CA MET A 317 -18.78 -5.05 9.50
C MET A 317 -19.57 -6.10 10.29
N LYS A 318 -20.89 -6.13 10.20
CA LYS A 318 -21.71 -7.20 10.81
C LYS A 318 -21.57 -8.52 10.06
N ARG A 319 -21.55 -8.48 8.73
CA ARG A 319 -21.45 -9.67 7.86
C ARG A 319 -20.04 -10.28 7.87
N CYS A 320 -19.00 -9.44 7.99
CA CYS A 320 -17.60 -9.87 8.07
C CYS A 320 -16.88 -9.12 9.21
N PRO A 321 -17.05 -9.52 10.47
CA PRO A 321 -16.52 -8.75 11.61
C PRO A 321 -15.00 -8.87 11.79
N ASN A 322 -14.37 -9.88 11.22
CA ASN A 322 -12.96 -10.19 11.49
C ASN A 322 -12.24 -10.80 10.28
N LEU A 323 -11.29 -10.04 9.69
CA LEU A 323 -10.45 -10.53 8.59
C LEU A 323 -9.45 -11.62 9.02
N PHE A 324 -9.08 -11.70 10.28
CA PHE A 324 -8.25 -12.79 10.78
C PHE A 324 -8.99 -14.14 10.70
N ALA A 325 -10.27 -14.15 11.12
CA ALA A 325 -11.10 -15.35 10.99
C ALA A 325 -11.30 -15.75 9.52
N LEU A 326 -11.48 -14.76 8.63
CA LEU A 326 -11.56 -14.99 7.18
C LEU A 326 -10.25 -15.59 6.64
N ALA A 327 -9.09 -15.07 7.04
CA ALA A 327 -7.80 -15.60 6.64
C ALA A 327 -7.64 -17.08 7.04
N HIS A 328 -8.11 -17.42 8.23
CA HIS A 328 -8.09 -18.81 8.72
C HIS A 328 -8.97 -19.72 7.87
N LYS A 329 -10.20 -19.31 7.58
CA LYS A 329 -11.13 -20.07 6.74
C LYS A 329 -10.62 -20.27 5.31
N LEU A 330 -10.14 -19.21 4.66
CA LEU A 330 -9.55 -19.30 3.31
C LEU A 330 -8.42 -20.34 3.25
N ARG A 331 -7.70 -20.49 4.32
CA ARG A 331 -6.64 -21.44 4.40
C ARG A 331 -7.14 -22.87 4.64
N GLU A 332 -8.13 -23.07 5.51
CA GLU A 332 -8.75 -24.37 5.69
C GLU A 332 -9.27 -24.89 4.35
N GLU A 333 -9.87 -24.01 3.53
CA GLU A 333 -10.30 -24.32 2.17
C GLU A 333 -9.14 -24.80 1.27
N VAL A 334 -8.00 -24.08 1.28
CA VAL A 334 -6.81 -24.47 0.52
C VAL A 334 -6.27 -25.82 0.99
N ASN A 335 -6.23 -26.07 2.29
CA ASN A 335 -5.75 -27.35 2.84
C ASN A 335 -6.68 -28.52 2.52
N ALA A 336 -8.00 -28.28 2.49
CA ALA A 336 -8.99 -29.29 2.13
C ALA A 336 -8.79 -29.82 0.70
N GLN A 337 -8.21 -29.00 -0.18
CA GLN A 337 -7.84 -29.38 -1.55
C GLN A 337 -6.51 -30.14 -1.65
N ASN A 338 -5.90 -30.57 -0.52
CA ASN A 338 -4.58 -31.22 -0.48
C ASN A 338 -3.43 -30.42 -1.10
N PHE A 339 -3.59 -29.11 -1.22
CA PHE A 339 -2.54 -28.25 -1.72
C PHE A 339 -1.46 -28.05 -0.65
N ARG A 340 -0.32 -28.70 -0.84
CA ARG A 340 0.87 -28.48 -0.02
C ARG A 340 1.75 -27.42 -0.68
N ASP A 341 1.49 -26.17 -0.43
CA ASP A 341 2.49 -25.14 -0.66
C ASP A 341 3.55 -25.23 0.44
N VAL A 342 4.79 -25.46 0.04
CA VAL A 342 5.96 -25.61 0.94
C VAL A 342 6.15 -24.37 1.85
N ASN A 343 5.56 -23.22 1.50
CA ASN A 343 5.60 -21.99 2.29
C ASN A 343 4.41 -21.78 3.24
N THR A 344 3.35 -22.58 3.15
CA THR A 344 2.18 -22.41 4.02
C THR A 344 2.44 -22.84 5.46
N ASP A 345 3.31 -23.80 5.71
CA ASP A 345 3.60 -24.28 7.07
C ASP A 345 4.28 -23.24 7.96
N PHE A 346 5.10 -22.37 7.39
CA PHE A 346 5.72 -21.26 8.14
C PHE A 346 4.70 -20.20 8.55
N LEU A 347 3.73 -19.90 7.68
CA LEU A 347 2.64 -18.96 7.96
C LEU A 347 1.76 -19.41 9.13
N TRP A 348 1.60 -20.73 9.31
CA TRP A 348 0.76 -21.28 10.37
C TRP A 348 1.36 -21.12 11.75
N ASN A 349 2.61 -21.32 11.87
CA ASN A 349 3.27 -21.18 13.16
C ASN A 349 3.12 -19.74 13.66
N GLN A 350 3.15 -18.76 12.76
CA GLN A 350 2.93 -17.35 13.12
C GLN A 350 1.46 -17.03 13.45
N LEU A 351 0.50 -17.52 12.66
CA LEU A 351 -0.92 -17.33 12.96
C LEU A 351 -1.30 -17.97 14.30
N ASN A 352 -0.78 -19.16 14.59
CA ASN A 352 -1.01 -19.83 15.86
C ASN A 352 -0.34 -19.14 17.05
N GLU A 353 0.83 -18.50 16.86
CA GLU A 353 1.46 -17.71 17.92
C GLU A 353 0.72 -16.40 18.18
N TYR A 354 0.18 -15.77 17.16
CA TYR A 354 -0.62 -14.53 17.30
C TYR A 354 -1.98 -14.83 17.96
N GLY A 355 -2.65 -15.89 17.54
CA GLY A 355 -3.92 -16.30 18.15
C GLY A 355 -3.79 -16.65 19.63
N LYS A 356 -2.63 -17.13 20.09
CA LYS A 356 -2.35 -17.38 21.52
C LYS A 356 -2.09 -16.11 22.35
N ARG A 357 -1.78 -14.97 21.70
CA ARG A 357 -1.52 -13.68 22.37
C ARG A 357 -2.73 -12.75 22.39
N THR A 358 -3.80 -13.05 21.67
CA THR A 358 -4.97 -12.19 21.49
C THR A 358 -6.25 -12.70 22.18
N PHE A 359 -6.19 -13.79 22.96
CA PHE A 359 -7.29 -14.30 23.79
C PHE A 359 -6.87 -14.39 25.26
#